data_b1b178e08bbb5183347aebc866a6a99b
#
_entry.id   b1b178e08bbb5183347aebc866a6a99b
#
_cell.length_a   1.000
_cell.length_b   1.000
_cell.length_c   1.000
_cell.angle_alpha   90.00
_cell.angle_beta   90.00
_cell.angle_gamma   90.00
#
_symmetry.space_group_name_H-M   'P 1'
#
loop_
_entity.id
_entity.type
_entity.pdbx_description
1 polymer ?
#
loop_
_entity_poly.entity_id
_entity_poly.type
_entity_poly.pdbx_seq_one_letter_code
_entity_poly.pdbx_strand_id
1 'polypeptide(L)'
;MKRFKIVILSVAAVAAAVLIVQAQTPKDLATLIQSGATKQAVAQIQAGADVHQAQGDGTTPLLWAINRSDYEVAEALLAKKADPNVGNEFGALPLLEAARLNDARMVKMLMDAGAKVDTPNPDNETALMLAIKAGNLAMAQTLINAGANVNQVEKFHNQTPLIYASSAGNSEMIKLLLSKGADVKPKALYTDWPSQVTSEPRVQYRSTGGLNALMYATRAGCYPCVQQLLAAGADLNLPTPEGISPLMLALDNEHNGIAKLFMDKGAYLDVWDWWGRTPLWIAVDRKAPPAAAAGPLGGARGGPGAAKGGGPGAAKGGGRGPGGPPAAVIDGGPAVSSMEIIKTLLAAGADPNVEMNFHRPNAPGRGRFGDNQVSTSTTALFRAVQLEDKEVIELLLSKGANPNINTMGYTPFGIAAGNGPSGRGGGAGGPVNLELLNLLAKHGADVNAKISGTLSYSFHIGYGNTNDGVNSKEGTSALHEAARTGRLDMVRALIDLGADPNLADADGQKPIDVVGKLRGTAAAPAAGKGKGPAGPSPAALADIRTLLQAASANKK
;
A
#
# COMPACT_ATOMS: atom_id res chain seq x y z
N MET A 1 -60.02 12.77 -66.85
CA MET A 1 -59.91 12.32 -65.43
C MET A 1 -59.59 10.82 -65.26
N LYS A 2 -60.02 9.90 -66.07
CA LYS A 2 -59.71 8.46 -65.91
C LYS A 2 -58.23 8.06 -66.20
N ARG A 3 -57.51 8.71 -67.07
CA ARG A 3 -56.09 8.39 -67.37
C ARG A 3 -55.12 8.89 -66.25
N PHE A 4 -55.48 9.92 -65.51
CA PHE A 4 -54.65 10.44 -64.42
C PHE A 4 -54.70 9.56 -63.15
N LYS A 5 -55.85 8.88 -62.91
CA LYS A 5 -55.98 7.96 -61.78
C LYS A 5 -55.18 6.65 -61.93
N ILE A 6 -54.99 6.18 -63.17
CA ILE A 6 -54.25 4.95 -63.44
C ILE A 6 -52.75 5.17 -63.26
N VAL A 7 -52.23 6.35 -63.61
CA VAL A 7 -50.80 6.68 -63.42
C VAL A 7 -50.46 6.85 -61.96
N ILE A 8 -51.35 7.45 -61.14
CA ILE A 8 -51.13 7.61 -59.72
C ILE A 8 -51.17 6.25 -58.98
N LEU A 9 -52.05 5.34 -59.38
CA LEU A 9 -52.12 3.99 -58.80
C LEU A 9 -50.87 3.15 -59.15
N SER A 10 -50.33 3.29 -60.35
CA SER A 10 -49.11 2.57 -60.76
C SER A 10 -47.87 3.10 -60.06
N VAL A 11 -47.77 4.42 -59.86
CA VAL A 11 -46.62 5.02 -59.13
C VAL A 11 -46.70 4.67 -57.62
N ALA A 12 -47.91 4.67 -57.04
CA ALA A 12 -48.08 4.25 -55.66
C ALA A 12 -47.79 2.75 -55.42
N ALA A 13 -48.15 1.89 -56.39
CA ALA A 13 -47.82 0.46 -56.34
C ALA A 13 -46.32 0.18 -56.53
N VAL A 14 -45.67 0.92 -57.37
CA VAL A 14 -44.19 0.83 -57.55
C VAL A 14 -43.47 1.40 -56.35
N ALA A 15 -43.94 2.53 -55.79
CA ALA A 15 -43.38 3.08 -54.55
C ALA A 15 -43.57 2.16 -53.36
N ALA A 16 -44.75 1.52 -53.24
CA ALA A 16 -45.01 0.51 -52.21
C ALA A 16 -44.17 -0.76 -52.41
N ALA A 17 -43.96 -1.20 -53.66
CA ALA A 17 -43.08 -2.33 -53.98
C ALA A 17 -41.59 -2.00 -53.69
N VAL A 18 -41.16 -0.77 -53.99
CA VAL A 18 -39.79 -0.29 -53.64
C VAL A 18 -39.61 -0.15 -52.15
N LEU A 19 -40.62 0.33 -51.40
CA LEU A 19 -40.61 0.37 -49.93
C LEU A 19 -40.61 -1.04 -49.29
N ILE A 20 -41.33 -2.00 -49.90
CA ILE A 20 -41.33 -3.39 -49.45
C ILE A 20 -39.98 -4.08 -49.80
N VAL A 21 -39.35 -3.75 -50.91
CA VAL A 21 -38.03 -4.29 -51.28
C VAL A 21 -36.89 -3.65 -50.49
N GLN A 22 -37.01 -2.39 -50.04
CA GLN A 22 -36.05 -1.78 -49.11
C GLN A 22 -36.23 -2.28 -47.67
N ALA A 23 -37.34 -2.90 -47.33
CA ALA A 23 -37.58 -3.51 -46.02
C ALA A 23 -37.04 -4.95 -45.90
N GLN A 24 -36.46 -5.50 -46.95
CA GLN A 24 -35.97 -6.90 -46.99
C GLN A 24 -34.61 -7.06 -47.65
N THR A 25 -33.63 -6.23 -47.35
CA THR A 25 -32.27 -6.76 -47.37
C THR A 25 -32.18 -7.74 -46.20
N PRO A 26 -31.94 -9.03 -46.46
CA PRO A 26 -31.77 -9.94 -45.35
C PRO A 26 -30.63 -9.39 -44.50
N LYS A 27 -30.95 -9.00 -43.26
CA LYS A 27 -29.88 -8.64 -42.34
C LYS A 27 -28.93 -9.84 -42.29
N ASP A 28 -27.64 -9.60 -42.36
CA ASP A 28 -26.67 -10.66 -42.20
C ASP A 28 -26.87 -11.37 -40.87
N LEU A 29 -26.45 -12.61 -40.77
CA LEU A 29 -26.66 -13.44 -39.58
C LEU A 29 -26.08 -12.79 -38.33
N ALA A 30 -24.89 -12.19 -38.42
CA ALA A 30 -24.23 -11.51 -37.33
C ALA A 30 -25.06 -10.31 -36.81
N THR A 31 -25.59 -9.50 -37.72
CA THR A 31 -26.46 -8.35 -37.40
C THR A 31 -27.79 -8.78 -36.74
N LEU A 32 -28.36 -9.89 -37.13
CA LEU A 32 -29.57 -10.45 -36.48
C LEU A 32 -29.27 -10.87 -35.06
N ILE A 33 -28.16 -11.58 -34.81
CA ILE A 33 -27.75 -12.00 -33.50
C ILE A 33 -27.41 -10.78 -32.64
N GLN A 34 -26.66 -9.84 -33.15
CA GLN A 34 -26.31 -8.59 -32.48
C GLN A 34 -27.56 -7.82 -32.03
N SER A 35 -28.60 -7.79 -32.86
CA SER A 35 -29.87 -7.11 -32.53
C SER A 35 -30.77 -7.91 -31.57
N GLY A 36 -30.46 -9.16 -31.22
CA GLY A 36 -31.24 -10.03 -30.35
C GLY A 36 -32.45 -10.68 -31.04
N ALA A 37 -32.41 -10.79 -32.36
CA ALA A 37 -33.46 -11.43 -33.14
C ALA A 37 -33.29 -12.98 -33.15
N THR A 38 -33.20 -13.62 -31.97
CA THR A 38 -32.89 -15.04 -31.75
C THR A 38 -33.65 -15.98 -32.69
N LYS A 39 -35.00 -15.85 -32.75
CA LYS A 39 -35.83 -16.73 -33.60
C LYS A 39 -35.50 -16.62 -35.08
N GLN A 40 -35.22 -15.39 -35.56
CA GLN A 40 -34.90 -15.14 -36.94
C GLN A 40 -33.49 -15.68 -37.28
N ALA A 41 -32.54 -15.47 -36.36
CA ALA A 41 -31.17 -16.00 -36.48
C ALA A 41 -31.19 -17.53 -36.54
N VAL A 42 -31.92 -18.22 -35.63
CA VAL A 42 -32.03 -19.69 -35.66
C VAL A 42 -32.69 -20.19 -36.92
N ALA A 43 -33.75 -19.53 -37.42
CA ALA A 43 -34.38 -19.89 -38.68
C ALA A 43 -33.41 -19.75 -39.86
N GLN A 44 -32.61 -18.70 -39.94
CA GLN A 44 -31.58 -18.54 -40.99
C GLN A 44 -30.46 -19.60 -40.90
N ILE A 45 -30.00 -19.92 -39.68
CA ILE A 45 -28.99 -20.99 -39.46
C ILE A 45 -29.53 -22.35 -39.93
N GLN A 46 -30.79 -22.64 -39.61
CA GLN A 46 -31.45 -23.88 -40.08
C GLN A 46 -31.63 -23.91 -41.59
N ALA A 47 -31.91 -22.76 -42.22
CA ALA A 47 -32.05 -22.61 -43.66
C ALA A 47 -30.68 -22.69 -44.40
N GLY A 48 -29.55 -22.81 -43.68
CA GLY A 48 -28.24 -22.98 -44.29
C GLY A 48 -27.44 -21.67 -44.50
N ALA A 49 -27.75 -20.62 -43.72
CA ALA A 49 -26.93 -19.41 -43.69
C ALA A 49 -25.47 -19.75 -43.33
N ASP A 50 -24.53 -18.99 -43.87
CA ASP A 50 -23.12 -19.16 -43.56
C ASP A 50 -22.82 -18.77 -42.13
N VAL A 51 -22.48 -19.78 -41.29
CA VAL A 51 -22.18 -19.60 -39.87
C VAL A 51 -20.77 -19.05 -39.61
N HIS A 52 -19.93 -18.98 -40.64
CA HIS A 52 -18.55 -18.50 -40.57
C HIS A 52 -18.41 -17.05 -41.07
N GLN A 53 -19.44 -16.46 -41.64
CA GLN A 53 -19.38 -15.11 -42.18
C GLN A 53 -19.16 -14.08 -41.05
N ALA A 54 -17.91 -13.65 -40.90
CA ALA A 54 -17.53 -12.61 -39.95
C ALA A 54 -17.88 -11.21 -40.47
N GLN A 55 -18.06 -10.27 -39.55
CA GLN A 55 -18.17 -8.83 -39.84
C GLN A 55 -16.80 -8.24 -40.20
N GLY A 56 -16.77 -6.95 -40.57
CA GLY A 56 -15.55 -6.28 -41.05
C GLY A 56 -14.40 -6.23 -40.01
N ASP A 57 -14.69 -6.41 -38.75
CA ASP A 57 -13.73 -6.48 -37.63
C ASP A 57 -13.36 -7.93 -37.24
N GLY A 58 -13.76 -8.91 -38.03
CA GLY A 58 -13.56 -10.32 -37.75
C GLY A 58 -14.52 -10.92 -36.72
N THR A 59 -15.50 -10.15 -36.21
CA THR A 59 -16.46 -10.68 -35.23
C THR A 59 -17.42 -11.67 -35.88
N THR A 60 -17.38 -12.92 -35.42
CA THR A 60 -18.19 -14.02 -35.92
C THR A 60 -19.60 -14.04 -35.33
N PRO A 61 -20.58 -14.68 -36.03
CA PRO A 61 -21.91 -14.92 -35.45
C PRO A 61 -21.85 -15.60 -34.05
N LEU A 62 -20.90 -16.52 -33.85
CA LEU A 62 -20.72 -17.21 -32.57
C LEU A 62 -20.25 -16.26 -31.47
N LEU A 63 -19.33 -15.33 -31.75
CA LEU A 63 -18.90 -14.31 -30.79
C LEU A 63 -20.07 -13.42 -30.35
N TRP A 64 -20.97 -13.04 -31.26
CA TRP A 64 -22.17 -12.27 -30.91
C TRP A 64 -23.15 -13.08 -30.04
N ALA A 65 -23.35 -14.37 -30.36
CA ALA A 65 -24.20 -15.25 -29.56
C ALA A 65 -23.68 -15.38 -28.11
N ILE A 66 -22.36 -15.51 -27.93
CA ILE A 66 -21.71 -15.57 -26.63
C ILE A 66 -21.85 -14.25 -25.87
N ASN A 67 -21.54 -13.13 -26.54
CA ASN A 67 -21.62 -11.80 -25.91
C ASN A 67 -23.02 -11.47 -25.39
N ARG A 68 -24.04 -12.04 -26.02
CA ARG A 68 -25.43 -11.91 -25.59
C ARG A 68 -25.90 -13.02 -24.66
N SER A 69 -25.08 -14.00 -24.36
CA SER A 69 -25.46 -15.23 -23.64
C SER A 69 -26.69 -15.93 -24.27
N ASP A 70 -26.76 -15.89 -25.61
CA ASP A 70 -27.84 -16.52 -26.39
C ASP A 70 -27.51 -17.98 -26.67
N TYR A 71 -27.91 -18.86 -25.75
CA TYR A 71 -27.60 -20.28 -25.82
C TYR A 71 -28.24 -20.98 -27.00
N GLU A 72 -29.48 -20.59 -27.38
CA GLU A 72 -30.20 -21.19 -28.49
C GLU A 72 -29.49 -20.95 -29.83
N VAL A 73 -29.05 -19.72 -30.04
CA VAL A 73 -28.26 -19.37 -31.23
C VAL A 73 -26.89 -20.03 -31.19
N ALA A 74 -26.20 -20.02 -30.03
CA ALA A 74 -24.89 -20.64 -29.91
C ALA A 74 -24.93 -22.15 -30.18
N GLU A 75 -25.93 -22.86 -29.63
CA GLU A 75 -26.16 -24.30 -29.91
C GLU A 75 -26.40 -24.56 -31.41
N ALA A 76 -27.24 -23.74 -32.04
CA ALA A 76 -27.55 -23.87 -33.47
C ALA A 76 -26.30 -23.64 -34.34
N LEU A 77 -25.48 -22.63 -34.00
CA LEU A 77 -24.23 -22.33 -34.70
C LEU A 77 -23.21 -23.46 -34.58
N LEU A 78 -22.98 -23.95 -33.34
CA LEU A 78 -22.06 -25.04 -33.07
C LEU A 78 -22.50 -26.36 -33.71
N ALA A 79 -23.82 -26.65 -33.74
CA ALA A 79 -24.38 -27.81 -34.44
C ALA A 79 -24.12 -27.74 -35.95
N LYS A 80 -24.03 -26.54 -36.53
CA LYS A 80 -23.63 -26.29 -37.92
C LYS A 80 -22.12 -26.12 -38.12
N LYS A 81 -21.33 -26.51 -37.08
CA LYS A 81 -19.87 -26.50 -37.10
C LYS A 81 -19.24 -25.11 -37.19
N ALA A 82 -19.86 -24.08 -36.62
CA ALA A 82 -19.18 -22.82 -36.36
C ALA A 82 -17.91 -23.08 -35.56
N ASP A 83 -16.75 -22.55 -35.99
CA ASP A 83 -15.48 -22.81 -35.35
C ASP A 83 -15.40 -22.03 -33.98
N PRO A 84 -15.26 -22.72 -32.84
CA PRO A 84 -15.18 -22.09 -31.53
C PRO A 84 -13.81 -21.45 -31.24
N ASN A 85 -12.87 -21.49 -32.20
CA ASN A 85 -11.50 -20.97 -32.02
C ASN A 85 -11.21 -19.72 -32.85
N VAL A 86 -12.16 -19.23 -33.64
CA VAL A 86 -11.98 -18.01 -34.43
C VAL A 86 -12.27 -16.80 -33.58
N GLY A 87 -11.26 -15.96 -33.42
CA GLY A 87 -11.36 -14.66 -32.75
C GLY A 87 -11.51 -13.49 -33.72
N ASN A 88 -11.79 -12.30 -33.19
CA ASN A 88 -11.81 -11.06 -33.96
C ASN A 88 -10.45 -10.32 -33.90
N GLU A 89 -10.35 -9.20 -34.62
CA GLU A 89 -9.12 -8.37 -34.69
C GLU A 89 -8.74 -7.76 -33.33
N PHE A 90 -9.68 -7.66 -32.39
CA PHE A 90 -9.44 -7.16 -31.04
C PHE A 90 -8.97 -8.25 -30.08
N GLY A 91 -8.77 -9.48 -30.55
CA GLY A 91 -8.33 -10.62 -29.74
C GLY A 91 -9.43 -11.24 -28.88
N ALA A 92 -10.71 -10.92 -29.12
CA ALA A 92 -11.82 -11.60 -28.50
C ALA A 92 -11.95 -13.02 -29.06
N LEU A 93 -11.87 -14.01 -28.20
CA LEU A 93 -12.01 -15.43 -28.51
C LEU A 93 -13.26 -15.99 -27.83
N PRO A 94 -14.02 -16.91 -28.49
CA PRO A 94 -15.24 -17.46 -27.95
C PRO A 94 -15.12 -17.94 -26.50
N LEU A 95 -14.11 -18.77 -26.21
CA LEU A 95 -13.90 -19.32 -24.87
C LEU A 95 -13.52 -18.25 -23.84
N LEU A 96 -12.69 -17.27 -24.23
CA LEU A 96 -12.31 -16.16 -23.34
C LEU A 96 -13.49 -15.25 -23.03
N GLU A 97 -14.32 -14.94 -24.01
CA GLU A 97 -15.52 -14.12 -23.80
C GLU A 97 -16.52 -14.80 -22.87
N ALA A 98 -16.78 -16.11 -23.06
CA ALA A 98 -17.60 -16.89 -22.16
C ALA A 98 -17.05 -16.90 -20.72
N ALA A 99 -15.73 -17.06 -20.55
CA ALA A 99 -15.08 -17.00 -19.25
C ALA A 99 -15.13 -15.60 -18.62
N ARG A 100 -14.95 -14.54 -19.42
CA ARG A 100 -15.03 -13.14 -19.00
C ARG A 100 -16.45 -12.77 -18.52
N LEU A 101 -17.47 -13.30 -19.17
CA LEU A 101 -18.87 -13.16 -18.77
C LEU A 101 -19.23 -14.05 -17.56
N ASN A 102 -18.29 -14.86 -17.09
CA ASN A 102 -18.48 -15.84 -16.02
C ASN A 102 -19.59 -16.87 -16.33
N ASP A 103 -19.74 -17.22 -17.60
CA ASP A 103 -20.77 -18.12 -18.09
C ASP A 103 -20.25 -19.56 -18.22
N ALA A 104 -20.34 -20.31 -17.13
CA ALA A 104 -19.86 -21.70 -17.08
C ALA A 104 -20.60 -22.65 -18.06
N ARG A 105 -21.89 -22.38 -18.37
CA ARG A 105 -22.65 -23.16 -19.34
C ARG A 105 -22.10 -22.96 -20.75
N MET A 106 -21.86 -21.71 -21.11
CA MET A 106 -21.29 -21.37 -22.42
C MET A 106 -19.87 -21.90 -22.57
N VAL A 107 -19.04 -21.78 -21.52
CA VAL A 107 -17.68 -22.35 -21.48
C VAL A 107 -17.73 -23.86 -21.76
N LYS A 108 -18.62 -24.59 -21.05
CA LYS A 108 -18.75 -26.03 -21.25
C LYS A 108 -19.20 -26.35 -22.70
N MET A 109 -20.18 -25.66 -23.22
CA MET A 109 -20.68 -25.83 -24.59
C MET A 109 -19.59 -25.64 -25.65
N LEU A 110 -18.77 -24.61 -25.49
CA LEU A 110 -17.65 -24.34 -26.38
C LEU A 110 -16.56 -25.41 -26.30
N MET A 111 -16.24 -25.88 -25.10
CA MET A 111 -15.28 -26.97 -24.91
C MET A 111 -15.76 -28.29 -25.51
N ASP A 112 -17.04 -28.64 -25.31
CA ASP A 112 -17.66 -29.82 -25.94
C ASP A 112 -17.65 -29.73 -27.48
N ALA A 113 -17.63 -28.50 -28.04
CA ALA A 113 -17.51 -28.22 -29.47
C ALA A 113 -16.04 -28.14 -29.98
N GLY A 114 -15.05 -28.36 -29.13
CA GLY A 114 -13.63 -28.38 -29.50
C GLY A 114 -12.88 -27.06 -29.36
N ALA A 115 -13.35 -26.16 -28.50
CA ALA A 115 -12.57 -24.97 -28.15
C ALA A 115 -11.24 -25.33 -27.49
N LYS A 116 -10.16 -24.73 -27.94
CA LYS A 116 -8.81 -24.91 -27.40
C LYS A 116 -8.70 -24.16 -26.06
N VAL A 117 -8.48 -24.90 -24.97
CA VAL A 117 -8.54 -24.39 -23.60
C VAL A 117 -7.49 -23.34 -23.29
N ASP A 118 -6.29 -23.44 -23.88
CA ASP A 118 -5.14 -22.58 -23.61
C ASP A 118 -4.87 -21.50 -24.67
N THR A 119 -5.80 -21.28 -25.60
CA THR A 119 -5.64 -20.18 -26.57
C THR A 119 -5.73 -18.84 -25.84
N PRO A 120 -4.65 -18.06 -25.76
CA PRO A 120 -4.64 -16.81 -25.03
C PRO A 120 -5.13 -15.65 -25.89
N ASN A 121 -5.52 -14.54 -25.23
CA ASN A 121 -5.65 -13.25 -25.90
C ASN A 121 -4.25 -12.64 -26.22
N PRO A 122 -4.18 -11.45 -26.87
CA PRO A 122 -2.91 -10.76 -27.15
C PRO A 122 -2.06 -10.48 -25.89
N ASP A 123 -2.70 -10.38 -24.73
CA ASP A 123 -2.05 -10.14 -23.43
C ASP A 123 -1.56 -11.41 -22.75
N ASN A 124 -1.67 -12.54 -23.46
CA ASN A 124 -1.35 -13.87 -22.96
C ASN A 124 -2.24 -14.35 -21.79
N GLU A 125 -3.44 -13.77 -21.65
CA GLU A 125 -4.42 -14.14 -20.66
C GLU A 125 -5.28 -15.29 -21.17
N THR A 126 -5.52 -16.30 -20.32
CA THR A 126 -6.28 -17.51 -20.66
C THR A 126 -7.66 -17.54 -19.99
N ALA A 127 -8.54 -18.42 -20.46
CA ALA A 127 -9.85 -18.64 -19.86
C ALA A 127 -9.74 -19.05 -18.38
N LEU A 128 -8.71 -19.81 -18.00
CA LEU A 128 -8.44 -20.17 -16.60
C LEU A 128 -8.16 -18.93 -15.75
N MET A 129 -7.34 -17.99 -16.22
CA MET A 129 -7.07 -16.75 -15.49
C MET A 129 -8.33 -15.91 -15.29
N LEU A 130 -9.19 -15.84 -16.31
CA LEU A 130 -10.48 -15.13 -16.21
C LEU A 130 -11.43 -15.80 -15.20
N ALA A 131 -11.51 -17.13 -15.20
CA ALA A 131 -12.29 -17.90 -14.23
C ALA A 131 -11.80 -17.64 -12.78
N ILE A 132 -10.48 -17.56 -12.58
CA ILE A 132 -9.88 -17.27 -11.27
C ILE A 132 -10.16 -15.83 -10.83
N LYS A 133 -10.01 -14.86 -11.75
CA LYS A 133 -10.36 -13.45 -11.47
C LYS A 133 -11.84 -13.29 -11.10
N ALA A 134 -12.71 -14.08 -11.72
CA ALA A 134 -14.15 -14.13 -11.38
C ALA A 134 -14.43 -14.89 -10.06
N GLY A 135 -13.45 -15.58 -9.48
CA GLY A 135 -13.63 -16.41 -8.30
C GLY A 135 -14.44 -17.69 -8.55
N ASN A 136 -14.62 -18.08 -9.82
CA ASN A 136 -15.45 -19.25 -10.18
C ASN A 136 -14.67 -20.54 -10.11
N LEU A 137 -14.70 -21.19 -8.95
CA LEU A 137 -13.99 -22.44 -8.70
C LEU A 137 -14.47 -23.58 -9.62
N ALA A 138 -15.78 -23.67 -9.88
CA ALA A 138 -16.35 -24.72 -10.72
C ALA A 138 -15.88 -24.58 -12.19
N MET A 139 -15.87 -23.36 -12.72
CA MET A 139 -15.36 -23.09 -14.06
C MET A 139 -13.85 -23.35 -14.14
N ALA A 140 -13.06 -22.89 -13.16
CA ALA A 140 -11.63 -23.16 -13.10
C ALA A 140 -11.35 -24.69 -13.07
N GLN A 141 -12.10 -25.45 -12.24
CA GLN A 141 -12.00 -26.91 -12.21
C GLN A 141 -12.31 -27.56 -13.56
N THR A 142 -13.33 -27.07 -14.27
CA THR A 142 -13.71 -27.57 -15.60
C THR A 142 -12.58 -27.34 -16.61
N LEU A 143 -12.02 -26.12 -16.64
CA LEU A 143 -10.92 -25.75 -17.54
C LEU A 143 -9.65 -26.55 -17.23
N ILE A 144 -9.30 -26.71 -15.95
CA ILE A 144 -8.14 -27.49 -15.52
C ILE A 144 -8.30 -28.97 -15.88
N ASN A 145 -9.48 -29.55 -15.70
CA ASN A 145 -9.75 -30.94 -16.08
C ASN A 145 -9.66 -31.16 -17.60
N ALA A 146 -9.88 -30.11 -18.39
CA ALA A 146 -9.68 -30.13 -19.83
C ALA A 146 -8.23 -29.85 -20.25
N GLY A 147 -7.31 -29.74 -19.32
CA GLY A 147 -5.88 -29.58 -19.57
C GLY A 147 -5.37 -28.15 -19.57
N ALA A 148 -6.12 -27.19 -19.00
CA ALA A 148 -5.65 -25.81 -18.93
C ALA A 148 -4.31 -25.70 -18.18
N ASN A 149 -3.37 -24.93 -18.73
CA ASN A 149 -2.05 -24.70 -18.17
C ASN A 149 -2.15 -23.83 -16.90
N VAL A 150 -1.95 -24.45 -15.72
CA VAL A 150 -1.99 -23.78 -14.42
C VAL A 150 -0.80 -22.83 -14.17
N ASN A 151 0.22 -22.88 -15.03
CA ASN A 151 1.45 -22.08 -14.92
C ASN A 151 1.60 -21.03 -16.03
N GLN A 152 0.55 -20.80 -16.82
CA GLN A 152 0.56 -19.76 -17.84
C GLN A 152 0.86 -18.39 -17.19
N VAL A 153 1.63 -17.54 -17.90
CA VAL A 153 2.03 -16.22 -17.44
C VAL A 153 1.44 -15.17 -18.38
N GLU A 154 0.73 -14.18 -17.84
CA GLU A 154 0.28 -13.04 -18.63
C GLU A 154 1.40 -11.99 -18.79
N LYS A 155 1.30 -11.14 -19.85
CA LYS A 155 2.40 -10.28 -20.29
C LYS A 155 2.55 -8.99 -19.51
N PHE A 156 1.45 -8.40 -19.01
CA PHE A 156 1.49 -7.06 -18.43
C PHE A 156 2.12 -7.02 -17.04
N HIS A 157 1.78 -8.00 -16.20
CA HIS A 157 2.22 -8.00 -14.81
C HIS A 157 3.05 -9.25 -14.47
N ASN A 158 3.30 -10.11 -15.44
CA ASN A 158 3.99 -11.39 -15.27
C ASN A 158 3.32 -12.26 -14.19
N GLN A 159 1.98 -12.23 -14.13
CA GLN A 159 1.21 -12.95 -13.12
C GLN A 159 0.76 -14.32 -13.64
N THR A 160 0.78 -15.29 -12.72
CA THR A 160 0.26 -16.65 -12.94
C THR A 160 -1.14 -16.82 -12.35
N PRO A 161 -1.88 -17.89 -12.72
CA PRO A 161 -3.11 -18.27 -12.06
C PRO A 161 -3.01 -18.31 -10.53
N LEU A 162 -1.90 -18.84 -9.99
CA LEU A 162 -1.66 -18.92 -8.55
C LEU A 162 -1.50 -17.53 -7.90
N ILE A 163 -0.83 -16.60 -8.58
CA ILE A 163 -0.71 -15.21 -8.10
C ILE A 163 -2.07 -14.52 -8.05
N TYR A 164 -2.92 -14.69 -9.06
CA TYR A 164 -4.29 -14.16 -9.05
C TYR A 164 -5.12 -14.71 -7.89
N ALA A 165 -5.11 -16.04 -7.70
CA ALA A 165 -5.82 -16.69 -6.60
C ALA A 165 -5.33 -16.19 -5.23
N SER A 166 -4.00 -16.00 -5.09
CA SER A 166 -3.37 -15.49 -3.87
C SER A 166 -3.72 -14.02 -3.59
N SER A 167 -3.75 -13.19 -4.63
CA SER A 167 -4.16 -11.78 -4.53
C SER A 167 -5.63 -11.62 -4.11
N ALA A 168 -6.48 -12.56 -4.53
CA ALA A 168 -7.89 -12.60 -4.16
C ALA A 168 -8.13 -13.23 -2.77
N GLY A 169 -7.11 -13.83 -2.14
CA GLY A 169 -7.25 -14.55 -0.87
C GLY A 169 -8.15 -15.79 -0.99
N ASN A 170 -8.21 -16.42 -2.15
CA ASN A 170 -9.09 -17.57 -2.40
C ASN A 170 -8.37 -18.89 -2.10
N SER A 171 -8.51 -19.38 -0.87
CA SER A 171 -7.79 -20.58 -0.40
C SER A 171 -8.20 -21.86 -1.13
N GLU A 172 -9.47 -21.99 -1.52
CA GLU A 172 -9.93 -23.17 -2.27
C GLU A 172 -9.36 -23.18 -3.69
N MET A 173 -9.27 -22.02 -4.32
CA MET A 173 -8.64 -21.88 -5.64
C MET A 173 -7.14 -22.18 -5.58
N ILE A 174 -6.44 -21.69 -4.55
CA ILE A 174 -5.02 -22.00 -4.32
C ILE A 174 -4.83 -23.51 -4.14
N LYS A 175 -5.66 -24.14 -3.30
CA LYS A 175 -5.62 -25.59 -3.07
C LYS A 175 -5.79 -26.38 -4.37
N LEU A 176 -6.77 -25.97 -5.19
CA LEU A 176 -7.00 -26.57 -6.51
C LEU A 176 -5.75 -26.45 -7.39
N LEU A 177 -5.22 -25.25 -7.55
CA LEU A 177 -4.06 -24.97 -8.41
C LEU A 177 -2.81 -25.73 -7.96
N LEU A 178 -2.51 -25.73 -6.64
CA LEU A 178 -1.37 -26.47 -6.08
C LEU A 178 -1.52 -27.99 -6.29
N SER A 179 -2.73 -28.54 -6.15
CA SER A 179 -2.99 -29.97 -6.41
C SER A 179 -2.74 -30.36 -7.87
N LYS A 180 -2.70 -29.39 -8.78
CA LYS A 180 -2.47 -29.58 -10.21
C LYS A 180 -1.08 -29.10 -10.66
N GLY A 181 -0.17 -28.88 -9.71
CA GLY A 181 1.23 -28.55 -9.99
C GLY A 181 1.49 -27.08 -10.30
N ALA A 182 0.70 -26.17 -9.74
CA ALA A 182 1.02 -24.75 -9.84
C ALA A 182 2.34 -24.44 -9.13
N ASP A 183 3.24 -23.72 -9.82
CA ASP A 183 4.54 -23.32 -9.30
C ASP A 183 4.41 -22.11 -8.37
N VAL A 184 5.00 -22.20 -7.18
CA VAL A 184 5.00 -21.14 -6.16
C VAL A 184 6.11 -20.10 -6.37
N LYS A 185 7.08 -20.38 -7.24
CA LYS A 185 8.29 -19.55 -7.45
C LYS A 185 8.08 -18.29 -8.30
N PRO A 186 7.19 -18.27 -9.30
CA PRO A 186 7.02 -17.10 -10.15
C PRO A 186 6.75 -15.83 -9.34
N LYS A 187 7.32 -14.74 -9.84
CA LYS A 187 7.12 -13.38 -9.31
C LYS A 187 6.40 -12.53 -10.33
N ALA A 188 5.52 -11.68 -9.86
CA ALA A 188 4.96 -10.61 -10.66
C ALA A 188 6.07 -9.69 -11.18
N LEU A 189 5.79 -8.98 -12.27
CA LEU A 189 6.71 -7.99 -12.81
C LEU A 189 7.12 -7.01 -11.72
N TYR A 190 8.39 -6.72 -11.66
CA TYR A 190 8.88 -5.55 -10.94
C TYR A 190 9.25 -4.48 -11.97
N THR A 191 8.92 -3.26 -11.66
CA THR A 191 9.32 -2.13 -12.47
C THR A 191 10.61 -1.61 -11.88
N ASP A 192 11.71 -1.85 -12.58
CA ASP A 192 12.95 -1.13 -12.34
C ASP A 192 12.76 0.25 -12.98
N TRP A 193 12.58 1.27 -12.15
CA TRP A 193 12.54 2.65 -12.61
C TRP A 193 13.96 3.20 -12.55
N PRO A 194 14.79 3.04 -13.57
CA PRO A 194 16.17 3.49 -13.55
C PRO A 194 16.27 5.02 -13.41
N SER A 195 15.21 5.74 -13.69
CA SER A 195 15.13 7.17 -13.47
C SER A 195 13.69 7.64 -13.56
N GLN A 196 12.94 7.68 -12.47
CA GLN A 196 11.90 8.69 -12.44
C GLN A 196 12.59 10.05 -12.38
N VAL A 197 12.67 10.71 -13.52
CA VAL A 197 12.90 12.15 -13.58
C VAL A 197 11.65 12.78 -13.00
N THR A 198 11.58 12.83 -11.67
CA THR A 198 10.65 13.74 -11.02
C THR A 198 11.17 15.15 -11.29
N SER A 199 10.33 16.16 -11.21
CA SER A 199 10.76 17.57 -11.23
C SER A 199 11.74 17.92 -10.10
N GLU A 200 12.17 16.93 -9.35
CA GLU A 200 13.20 16.99 -8.32
C GLU A 200 14.51 16.40 -8.87
N PRO A 201 15.65 17.09 -8.67
CA PRO A 201 16.91 16.73 -9.31
C PRO A 201 17.56 15.47 -8.71
N ARG A 202 16.76 14.49 -8.24
CA ARG A 202 17.25 13.24 -7.64
C ARG A 202 16.64 12.04 -8.31
N VAL A 203 17.55 11.25 -8.84
CA VAL A 203 17.26 9.90 -9.31
C VAL A 203 16.97 9.04 -8.08
N GLN A 204 15.71 8.71 -7.85
CA GLN A 204 15.33 7.69 -6.88
C GLN A 204 15.30 6.35 -7.63
N TYR A 205 16.40 5.59 -7.54
CA TYR A 205 16.43 4.22 -8.03
C TYR A 205 15.67 3.35 -7.04
N ARG A 206 14.43 3.05 -7.33
CA ARG A 206 13.61 2.20 -6.50
C ARG A 206 12.85 1.22 -7.37
N SER A 207 13.26 -0.03 -7.31
CA SER A 207 12.51 -1.12 -7.93
C SER A 207 11.26 -1.41 -7.10
N THR A 208 10.10 -1.45 -7.73
CA THR A 208 8.81 -1.75 -7.08
C THR A 208 8.16 -2.97 -7.69
N GLY A 209 7.45 -3.77 -6.89
CA GLY A 209 6.79 -4.98 -7.35
C GLY A 209 7.54 -6.26 -7.02
N GLY A 210 7.54 -7.23 -7.91
CA GLY A 210 8.25 -8.50 -7.73
C GLY A 210 7.65 -9.41 -6.64
N LEU A 211 6.38 -9.24 -6.29
CA LEU A 211 5.71 -10.08 -5.31
C LEU A 211 5.42 -11.47 -5.90
N ASN A 212 5.66 -12.52 -5.12
CA ASN A 212 5.26 -13.89 -5.42
C ASN A 212 3.86 -14.21 -4.81
N ALA A 213 3.36 -15.42 -5.06
CA ALA A 213 2.07 -15.87 -4.54
C ALA A 213 1.98 -15.76 -3.00
N LEU A 214 3.05 -16.12 -2.26
CA LEU A 214 3.09 -16.03 -0.80
C LEU A 214 2.91 -14.58 -0.32
N MET A 215 3.59 -13.63 -0.95
CA MET A 215 3.49 -12.22 -0.59
C MET A 215 2.11 -11.63 -0.93
N TYR A 216 1.51 -12.04 -2.05
CA TYR A 216 0.14 -11.64 -2.38
C TYR A 216 -0.86 -12.16 -1.34
N ALA A 217 -0.77 -13.44 -0.96
CA ALA A 217 -1.61 -14.03 0.10
C ALA A 217 -1.39 -13.36 1.47
N THR A 218 -0.12 -13.02 1.78
CA THR A 218 0.23 -12.27 3.00
C THR A 218 -0.41 -10.89 3.02
N ARG A 219 -0.31 -10.15 1.92
CA ARG A 219 -0.92 -8.81 1.77
C ARG A 219 -2.45 -8.85 1.85
N ALA A 220 -3.05 -9.92 1.35
CA ALA A 220 -4.50 -10.14 1.42
C ALA A 220 -4.98 -10.55 2.84
N GLY A 221 -4.07 -10.90 3.75
CA GLY A 221 -4.41 -11.36 5.09
C GLY A 221 -4.98 -12.79 5.12
N CYS A 222 -4.77 -13.56 4.07
CA CYS A 222 -5.34 -14.91 3.97
C CYS A 222 -4.44 -15.93 4.68
N TYR A 223 -4.66 -16.17 5.97
CA TYR A 223 -3.89 -17.11 6.76
C TYR A 223 -3.89 -18.55 6.18
N PRO A 224 -5.03 -19.16 5.80
CA PRO A 224 -5.04 -20.50 5.20
C PRO A 224 -4.31 -20.53 3.85
N CYS A 225 -4.36 -19.46 3.06
CA CYS A 225 -3.60 -19.36 1.81
C CYS A 225 -2.09 -19.42 2.07
N VAL A 226 -1.62 -18.64 3.06
CA VAL A 226 -0.21 -18.62 3.46
C VAL A 226 0.25 -20.00 3.92
N GLN A 227 -0.56 -20.69 4.74
CA GLN A 227 -0.24 -22.05 5.18
C GLN A 227 -0.08 -23.04 4.01
N GLN A 228 -1.00 -22.98 3.04
CA GLN A 228 -0.96 -23.85 1.86
C GLN A 228 0.27 -23.58 0.99
N LEU A 229 0.59 -22.30 0.75
CA LEU A 229 1.75 -21.91 -0.05
C LEU A 229 3.07 -22.29 0.62
N LEU A 230 3.19 -22.12 1.93
CA LEU A 230 4.37 -22.59 2.69
C LEU A 230 4.51 -24.12 2.65
N ALA A 231 3.39 -24.85 2.77
CA ALA A 231 3.39 -26.31 2.65
C ALA A 231 3.79 -26.79 1.24
N ALA A 232 3.51 -25.97 0.21
CA ALA A 232 3.94 -26.21 -1.17
C ALA A 232 5.39 -25.75 -1.46
N GLY A 233 6.13 -25.30 -0.45
CA GLY A 233 7.54 -24.92 -0.59
C GLY A 233 7.79 -23.48 -1.03
N ALA A 234 6.83 -22.58 -0.84
CA ALA A 234 7.09 -21.15 -1.05
C ALA A 234 8.17 -20.65 -0.08
N ASP A 235 9.14 -19.88 -0.60
CA ASP A 235 10.24 -19.36 0.20
C ASP A 235 9.77 -18.26 1.16
N LEU A 236 9.86 -18.58 2.45
CA LEU A 236 9.49 -17.73 3.57
C LEU A 236 10.35 -16.46 3.70
N ASN A 237 11.59 -16.51 3.19
CA ASN A 237 12.57 -15.45 3.39
C ASN A 237 12.91 -14.68 2.10
N LEU A 238 12.24 -15.00 0.99
CA LEU A 238 12.48 -14.34 -0.29
C LEU A 238 11.98 -12.89 -0.27
N PRO A 239 12.85 -11.88 -0.32
CA PRO A 239 12.42 -10.48 -0.30
C PRO A 239 11.96 -9.99 -1.68
N THR A 240 11.25 -8.87 -1.69
CA THR A 240 11.05 -8.04 -2.89
C THR A 240 12.36 -7.36 -3.28
N PRO A 241 12.46 -6.76 -4.48
CA PRO A 241 13.60 -5.93 -4.87
C PRO A 241 13.87 -4.76 -3.91
N GLU A 242 12.86 -4.32 -3.16
CA GLU A 242 12.98 -3.30 -2.10
C GLU A 242 13.47 -3.86 -0.76
N GLY A 243 13.78 -5.14 -0.67
CA GLY A 243 14.19 -5.79 0.58
C GLY A 243 13.04 -6.16 1.51
N ILE A 244 11.77 -5.95 1.12
CA ILE A 244 10.61 -6.28 1.96
C ILE A 244 10.46 -7.80 2.02
N SER A 245 10.68 -8.40 3.20
CA SER A 245 10.43 -9.83 3.43
C SER A 245 8.93 -10.12 3.63
N PRO A 246 8.49 -11.39 3.48
CA PRO A 246 7.13 -11.79 3.81
C PRO A 246 6.73 -11.43 5.26
N LEU A 247 7.63 -11.57 6.24
CA LEU A 247 7.39 -11.17 7.63
C LEU A 247 7.16 -9.65 7.75
N MET A 248 8.01 -8.84 7.11
CA MET A 248 7.84 -7.38 7.12
C MET A 248 6.52 -6.97 6.46
N LEU A 249 6.15 -7.63 5.37
CA LEU A 249 4.88 -7.37 4.69
C LEU A 249 3.67 -7.70 5.58
N ALA A 250 3.72 -8.81 6.34
CA ALA A 250 2.68 -9.18 7.30
C ALA A 250 2.54 -8.11 8.40
N LEU A 251 3.66 -7.64 8.95
CA LEU A 251 3.69 -6.61 10.00
C LEU A 251 3.22 -5.24 9.48
N ASP A 252 3.62 -4.84 8.28
CA ASP A 252 3.17 -3.57 7.67
C ASP A 252 1.66 -3.53 7.43
N ASN A 253 1.03 -4.69 7.18
CA ASN A 253 -0.41 -4.84 6.99
C ASN A 253 -1.17 -5.25 8.27
N GLU A 254 -0.49 -5.32 9.41
CA GLU A 254 -1.08 -5.67 10.72
C GLU A 254 -1.69 -7.09 10.76
N HIS A 255 -1.21 -7.99 9.89
CA HIS A 255 -1.61 -9.40 9.87
C HIS A 255 -0.79 -10.21 10.89
N ASN A 256 -1.00 -9.93 12.17
CA ASN A 256 -0.20 -10.47 13.26
C ASN A 256 -0.24 -12.00 13.34
N GLY A 257 -1.36 -12.64 13.03
CA GLY A 257 -1.44 -14.11 12.97
C GLY A 257 -0.51 -14.71 11.93
N ILE A 258 -0.41 -14.07 10.74
CA ILE A 258 0.52 -14.47 9.67
C ILE A 258 1.96 -14.19 10.08
N ALA A 259 2.23 -13.02 10.68
CA ALA A 259 3.56 -12.68 11.18
C ALA A 259 4.06 -13.70 12.22
N LYS A 260 3.18 -14.10 13.16
CA LYS A 260 3.49 -15.17 14.13
C LYS A 260 3.80 -16.49 13.45
N LEU A 261 3.01 -16.90 12.45
CA LEU A 261 3.27 -18.10 11.66
C LEU A 261 4.64 -18.07 10.98
N PHE A 262 5.02 -16.92 10.42
CA PHE A 262 6.33 -16.77 9.78
C PHE A 262 7.47 -16.90 10.80
N MET A 263 7.36 -16.26 11.96
CA MET A 263 8.35 -16.41 13.03
C MET A 263 8.47 -17.85 13.52
N ASP A 264 7.34 -18.54 13.72
CA ASP A 264 7.32 -19.94 14.17
C ASP A 264 7.95 -20.91 13.14
N LYS A 265 7.99 -20.48 11.86
CA LYS A 265 8.62 -21.25 10.77
C LYS A 265 10.06 -20.79 10.45
N GLY A 266 10.65 -19.92 11.24
CA GLY A 266 12.04 -19.50 11.10
C GLY A 266 12.26 -18.37 10.10
N ALA A 267 11.36 -17.41 10.03
CA ALA A 267 11.59 -16.18 9.27
C ALA A 267 12.82 -15.42 9.80
N TYR A 268 13.60 -14.83 8.92
CA TYR A 268 14.72 -13.98 9.31
C TYR A 268 14.22 -12.70 9.98
N LEU A 269 14.80 -12.37 11.15
CA LEU A 269 14.35 -11.26 12.00
C LEU A 269 15.17 -9.98 11.81
N ASP A 270 16.44 -10.11 11.43
CA ASP A 270 17.39 -9.00 11.32
C ASP A 270 17.66 -8.61 9.84
N VAL A 271 16.62 -8.73 9.02
CA VAL A 271 16.60 -8.22 7.65
C VAL A 271 16.09 -6.79 7.64
N TRP A 272 16.49 -6.03 6.62
CA TRP A 272 16.04 -4.64 6.45
C TRP A 272 15.57 -4.39 5.02
N ASP A 273 14.62 -3.50 4.89
CA ASP A 273 14.16 -3.01 3.60
C ASP A 273 14.99 -1.82 3.11
N TRP A 274 14.61 -1.28 1.96
CA TRP A 274 15.24 -0.09 1.36
C TRP A 274 15.40 1.10 2.33
N TRP A 275 14.52 1.23 3.30
CA TRP A 275 14.57 2.31 4.31
C TRP A 275 15.37 1.93 5.55
N GLY A 276 15.87 0.72 5.61
CA GLY A 276 16.55 0.18 6.79
C GLY A 276 15.61 -0.23 7.92
N ARG A 277 14.30 -0.37 7.65
CA ARG A 277 13.34 -0.84 8.67
C ARG A 277 13.54 -2.34 8.88
N THR A 278 13.59 -2.74 10.13
CA THR A 278 13.57 -4.16 10.52
C THR A 278 12.15 -4.63 10.89
N PRO A 279 11.88 -5.94 10.97
CA PRO A 279 10.62 -6.47 11.50
C PRO A 279 10.25 -5.88 12.87
N LEU A 280 11.23 -5.78 13.80
CA LEU A 280 11.00 -5.19 15.13
C LEU A 280 10.61 -3.71 15.04
N TRP A 281 11.30 -2.94 14.23
CA TRP A 281 10.99 -1.52 14.04
C TRP A 281 9.55 -1.34 13.50
N ILE A 282 9.17 -2.14 12.49
CA ILE A 282 7.82 -2.10 11.91
C ILE A 282 6.76 -2.48 12.94
N ALA A 283 7.00 -3.53 13.74
CA ALA A 283 6.06 -3.97 14.77
C ALA A 283 5.81 -2.88 15.82
N VAL A 284 6.85 -2.15 16.23
CA VAL A 284 6.75 -1.00 17.16
C VAL A 284 5.99 0.15 16.52
N ASP A 285 6.32 0.50 15.26
CA ASP A 285 5.65 1.60 14.55
C ASP A 285 4.15 1.33 14.33
N ARG A 286 3.77 0.08 14.09
CA ARG A 286 2.38 -0.32 13.84
C ARG A 286 1.56 -0.54 15.11
N LYS A 287 2.19 -0.78 16.25
CA LYS A 287 1.48 -0.94 17.53
C LYS A 287 0.76 0.34 17.99
N ALA A 288 1.23 1.52 17.58
CA ALA A 288 0.64 2.77 18.03
C ALA A 288 -0.86 2.85 17.71
N PRO A 289 -1.69 3.17 18.70
CA PRO A 289 -3.13 3.26 18.51
C PRO A 289 -3.46 4.36 17.47
N PRO A 290 -4.54 4.21 16.71
CA PRO A 290 -4.99 5.23 15.74
C PRO A 290 -5.18 6.63 16.35
N ALA A 291 -5.49 6.70 17.64
CA ALA A 291 -5.69 7.95 18.38
C ALA A 291 -4.37 8.70 18.67
N ALA A 292 -3.26 8.01 18.88
CA ALA A 292 -1.94 8.65 18.99
C ALA A 292 -1.44 9.19 17.64
N ALA A 293 -1.97 8.64 16.53
CA ALA A 293 -1.81 9.21 15.19
C ALA A 293 -2.67 10.46 14.97
N ALA A 294 -3.61 10.74 15.85
CA ALA A 294 -4.52 11.89 15.84
C ALA A 294 -4.06 13.07 16.73
N GLY A 295 -2.83 13.04 17.26
CA GLY A 295 -2.18 14.27 17.77
C GLY A 295 -2.16 15.34 16.68
N PRO A 296 -1.86 16.61 17.00
CA PRO A 296 -1.90 17.71 16.02
C PRO A 296 -1.09 17.47 14.74
N LEU A 297 -0.36 16.35 14.66
CA LEU A 297 0.39 15.85 13.51
C LEU A 297 -0.22 14.61 12.85
N GLY A 298 -1.41 14.17 13.29
CA GLY A 298 -2.11 13.00 12.78
C GLY A 298 -2.51 13.12 11.30
N GLY A 299 -1.55 12.97 10.42
CA GLY A 299 -1.78 12.60 9.04
C GLY A 299 -2.19 11.13 8.99
N ALA A 300 -3.40 10.86 8.50
CA ALA A 300 -3.95 9.52 8.37
C ALA A 300 -2.90 8.50 7.89
N ARG A 301 -2.65 7.46 8.68
CA ARG A 301 -1.89 6.28 8.30
C ARG A 301 -2.72 5.52 7.26
N GLY A 302 -2.46 5.82 5.99
CA GLY A 302 -2.91 4.96 4.89
C GLY A 302 -1.77 4.03 4.55
N GLY A 303 -1.84 2.76 4.96
CA GLY A 303 -1.00 1.73 4.36
C GLY A 303 -1.23 1.69 2.85
N PRO A 304 -0.30 1.17 2.03
CA PRO A 304 -0.49 1.04 0.60
C PRO A 304 -1.55 -0.02 0.29
N GLY A 305 -2.81 0.32 0.48
CA GLY A 305 -3.96 -0.58 0.29
C GLY A 305 -5.32 0.04 0.62
N ALA A 306 -5.39 1.14 1.36
CA ALA A 306 -6.65 1.82 1.67
C ALA A 306 -6.85 3.06 0.78
N ALA A 307 -7.06 2.84 -0.51
CA ALA A 307 -7.59 3.87 -1.40
C ALA A 307 -9.07 4.10 -1.11
N LYS A 308 -9.42 4.91 -0.11
CA LYS A 308 -10.71 5.60 -0.09
C LYS A 308 -10.56 6.86 -0.93
N GLY A 309 -10.90 6.75 -2.20
CA GLY A 309 -11.08 7.88 -3.11
C GLY A 309 -12.25 8.76 -2.66
N GLY A 310 -11.99 10.03 -2.55
CA GLY A 310 -12.99 11.08 -2.31
C GLY A 310 -12.33 12.46 -2.49
N GLY A 311 -12.09 12.87 -3.75
CA GLY A 311 -11.79 14.25 -4.11
C GLY A 311 -12.76 14.68 -5.22
N PRO A 312 -13.36 15.88 -5.18
CA PRO A 312 -14.23 16.35 -6.24
C PRO A 312 -13.36 16.82 -7.43
N GLY A 313 -13.48 16.14 -8.56
CA GLY A 313 -12.86 16.60 -9.81
C GLY A 313 -12.21 15.53 -10.66
N ALA A 314 -12.86 14.37 -10.87
CA ALA A 314 -12.45 13.44 -11.92
C ALA A 314 -13.54 13.38 -12.98
N ALA A 315 -13.15 13.71 -14.19
CA ALA A 315 -13.97 13.67 -15.38
C ALA A 315 -14.57 12.27 -15.60
N LYS A 316 -15.81 12.28 -16.10
CA LYS A 316 -16.56 11.12 -16.57
C LYS A 316 -15.81 10.47 -17.76
N GLY A 317 -15.44 9.23 -17.60
CA GLY A 317 -14.95 8.43 -18.71
C GLY A 317 -14.28 7.13 -18.25
N GLY A 318 -14.96 6.00 -18.36
CA GLY A 318 -14.37 4.67 -18.19
C GLY A 318 -15.22 3.78 -17.29
N GLY A 319 -16.04 2.89 -17.90
CA GLY A 319 -16.96 1.99 -17.23
C GLY A 319 -16.26 1.10 -16.20
N ARG A 320 -16.76 1.13 -14.97
CA ARG A 320 -16.53 0.09 -13.97
C ARG A 320 -17.20 -1.18 -14.46
N GLY A 321 -16.41 -2.22 -14.71
CA GLY A 321 -16.94 -3.57 -14.72
C GLY A 321 -17.65 -3.91 -13.39
N PRO A 322 -18.59 -4.86 -13.37
CA PRO A 322 -19.35 -5.20 -12.17
C PRO A 322 -18.41 -5.58 -11.04
N GLY A 323 -18.58 -4.90 -9.91
CA GLY A 323 -17.71 -5.01 -8.74
C GLY A 323 -17.58 -6.45 -8.27
N GLY A 324 -16.34 -6.90 -8.16
CA GLY A 324 -16.02 -8.05 -7.33
C GLY A 324 -16.48 -7.76 -5.88
N PRO A 325 -16.82 -8.81 -5.12
CA PRO A 325 -17.24 -8.65 -3.74
C PRO A 325 -16.15 -7.89 -2.96
N PRO A 326 -16.55 -7.05 -1.96
CA PRO A 326 -15.56 -6.41 -1.11
C PRO A 326 -14.67 -7.50 -0.53
N ALA A 327 -13.35 -7.29 -0.61
CA ALA A 327 -12.41 -8.21 0.01
C ALA A 327 -12.81 -8.35 1.49
N ALA A 328 -13.45 -9.45 1.82
CA ALA A 328 -13.64 -9.85 3.19
C ALA A 328 -12.25 -9.90 3.80
N VAL A 329 -12.06 -9.34 4.98
CA VAL A 329 -10.87 -9.58 5.79
C VAL A 329 -10.87 -11.08 6.07
N ILE A 330 -10.11 -11.84 5.27
CA ILE A 330 -10.05 -13.29 5.34
C ILE A 330 -8.95 -13.64 6.35
N ASP A 331 -9.01 -13.04 7.53
CA ASP A 331 -8.12 -13.43 8.62
C ASP A 331 -8.72 -14.67 9.30
N GLY A 332 -8.34 -15.84 8.82
CA GLY A 332 -8.65 -17.12 9.46
C GLY A 332 -7.58 -17.53 10.48
N GLY A 333 -6.67 -16.64 10.81
CA GLY A 333 -5.54 -16.88 11.70
C GLY A 333 -5.85 -16.63 13.18
N PRO A 334 -4.93 -17.01 14.08
CA PRO A 334 -5.05 -16.72 15.50
C PRO A 334 -5.01 -15.20 15.73
N ALA A 335 -5.84 -14.73 16.67
CA ALA A 335 -5.78 -13.35 17.14
C ALA A 335 -4.50 -13.17 17.97
N VAL A 336 -3.52 -12.43 17.43
CA VAL A 336 -2.24 -12.15 18.08
C VAL A 336 -2.11 -10.65 18.25
N SER A 337 -1.83 -10.19 19.48
CA SER A 337 -1.65 -8.76 19.73
C SER A 337 -0.31 -8.26 19.19
N SER A 338 -0.25 -6.96 18.83
CA SER A 338 1.02 -6.34 18.40
C SER A 338 2.09 -6.42 19.50
N MET A 339 1.68 -6.38 20.77
CA MET A 339 2.61 -6.54 21.90
C MET A 339 3.18 -7.95 21.99
N GLU A 340 2.37 -8.97 21.72
CA GLU A 340 2.85 -10.35 21.65
C GLU A 340 3.85 -10.55 20.51
N ILE A 341 3.62 -9.92 19.37
CA ILE A 341 4.56 -9.92 18.24
C ILE A 341 5.90 -9.30 18.65
N ILE A 342 5.90 -8.12 19.29
CA ILE A 342 7.12 -7.46 19.76
C ILE A 342 7.86 -8.34 20.77
N LYS A 343 7.14 -8.93 21.74
CA LYS A 343 7.71 -9.88 22.70
C LYS A 343 8.34 -11.10 22.02
N THR A 344 7.66 -11.64 21.02
CA THR A 344 8.15 -12.81 20.27
C THR A 344 9.40 -12.47 19.47
N LEU A 345 9.42 -11.33 18.77
CA LEU A 345 10.60 -10.88 18.02
C LEU A 345 11.82 -10.72 18.93
N LEU A 346 11.65 -10.05 20.07
CA LEU A 346 12.74 -9.84 21.04
C LEU A 346 13.18 -11.14 21.73
N ALA A 347 12.24 -12.07 21.99
CA ALA A 347 12.57 -13.38 22.55
C ALA A 347 13.30 -14.28 21.55
N ALA A 348 13.02 -14.12 20.27
CA ALA A 348 13.70 -14.83 19.19
C ALA A 348 15.06 -14.21 18.80
N GLY A 349 15.48 -13.11 19.46
CA GLY A 349 16.80 -12.50 19.29
C GLY A 349 16.86 -11.34 18.33
N ALA A 350 15.73 -10.75 17.93
CA ALA A 350 15.75 -9.53 17.11
C ALA A 350 16.51 -8.40 17.82
N ASP A 351 17.49 -7.78 17.13
CA ASP A 351 18.32 -6.71 17.70
C ASP A 351 17.52 -5.41 17.85
N PRO A 352 17.31 -4.88 19.08
CA PRO A 352 16.59 -3.65 19.32
C PRO A 352 17.37 -2.38 18.92
N ASN A 353 18.66 -2.51 18.59
CA ASN A 353 19.56 -1.40 18.32
C ASN A 353 19.82 -1.15 16.84
N VAL A 354 19.18 -1.90 15.95
CA VAL A 354 19.31 -1.66 14.52
C VAL A 354 18.75 -0.27 14.16
N GLU A 355 19.58 0.49 13.46
CA GLU A 355 19.28 1.85 13.04
C GLU A 355 18.77 1.88 11.59
N MET A 356 17.70 2.65 11.32
CA MET A 356 17.25 2.92 9.96
C MET A 356 18.29 3.73 9.18
N ASN A 357 18.51 3.36 7.93
CA ASN A 357 19.50 4.03 7.07
C ASN A 357 18.92 5.20 6.25
N PHE A 358 17.61 5.22 6.02
CA PHE A 358 16.94 6.21 5.17
C PHE A 358 15.65 6.72 5.80
N HIS A 359 15.17 7.87 5.27
CA HIS A 359 13.87 8.40 5.65
C HIS A 359 12.73 7.54 5.15
N ARG A 360 11.74 7.31 6.01
CA ARG A 360 10.50 6.69 5.58
C ARG A 360 9.78 7.61 4.57
N PRO A 361 9.35 7.09 3.42
CA PRO A 361 8.56 7.90 2.48
C PRO A 361 7.22 8.29 3.10
N ASN A 362 6.73 9.48 2.75
CA ASN A 362 5.39 9.90 3.09
C ASN A 362 4.34 8.95 2.54
N ALA A 363 3.20 8.88 3.22
CA ALA A 363 2.01 8.25 2.68
C ALA A 363 1.66 8.88 1.31
N PRO A 364 1.18 8.07 0.35
CA PRO A 364 0.83 8.56 -0.99
C PRO A 364 -0.15 9.74 -0.92
N GLY A 365 0.19 10.86 -1.55
CA GLY A 365 -0.70 12.01 -1.73
C GLY A 365 -0.46 13.21 -0.83
N ARG A 366 0.50 13.19 0.09
CA ARG A 366 0.85 14.37 0.88
C ARG A 366 2.33 14.69 0.77
N GLY A 367 2.64 15.66 -0.07
CA GLY A 367 3.86 16.44 -0.06
C GLY A 367 5.16 15.64 -0.29
N ARG A 368 6.15 16.37 -0.76
CA ARG A 368 7.45 15.89 -1.25
C ARG A 368 8.44 15.43 -0.16
N PHE A 369 8.03 15.43 1.12
CA PHE A 369 8.95 15.20 2.23
C PHE A 369 8.51 14.01 3.06
N GLY A 370 9.47 13.17 3.45
CA GLY A 370 9.30 12.07 4.37
C GLY A 370 8.73 12.51 5.72
N ASP A 371 8.27 11.55 6.51
CA ASP A 371 7.86 11.81 7.90
C ASP A 371 9.05 12.43 8.64
N ASN A 372 8.97 13.74 8.95
CA ASN A 372 10.03 14.47 9.64
C ASN A 372 10.34 13.91 11.05
N GLN A 373 9.48 13.03 11.55
CA GLN A 373 9.66 12.38 12.85
C GLN A 373 10.40 11.04 12.75
N VAL A 374 10.48 10.48 11.55
CA VAL A 374 11.15 9.20 11.30
C VAL A 374 12.28 9.43 10.31
N SER A 375 13.48 9.46 10.82
CA SER A 375 14.69 9.83 10.09
C SER A 375 15.76 8.75 10.16
N THR A 376 16.84 8.96 9.43
CA THR A 376 18.06 8.13 9.50
C THR A 376 18.50 7.93 10.94
N SER A 377 18.99 6.75 11.25
CA SER A 377 19.42 6.28 12.58
C SER A 377 18.29 6.12 13.61
N THR A 378 17.01 6.10 13.19
CA THR A 378 15.90 5.84 14.10
C THR A 378 15.88 4.37 14.52
N THR A 379 16.03 4.11 15.82
CA THR A 379 15.88 2.76 16.40
C THR A 379 14.42 2.48 16.80
N ALA A 380 14.13 1.20 17.11
CA ALA A 380 12.81 0.81 17.65
C ALA A 380 12.51 1.56 18.97
N LEU A 381 13.52 1.75 19.86
CA LEU A 381 13.36 2.51 21.10
C LEU A 381 13.05 3.98 20.83
N PHE A 382 13.78 4.61 19.92
CA PHE A 382 13.54 6.01 19.57
C PHE A 382 12.10 6.21 19.07
N ARG A 383 11.63 5.28 18.20
CA ARG A 383 10.25 5.30 17.71
C ARG A 383 9.21 5.10 18.83
N ALA A 384 9.45 4.16 19.73
CA ALA A 384 8.57 3.94 20.89
C ALA A 384 8.45 5.18 21.79
N VAL A 385 9.56 5.90 22.00
CA VAL A 385 9.58 7.17 22.75
C VAL A 385 8.78 8.26 22.04
N GLN A 386 8.90 8.40 20.72
CA GLN A 386 8.08 9.34 19.94
C GLN A 386 6.57 9.03 20.04
N LEU A 387 6.22 7.77 20.24
CA LEU A 387 4.84 7.29 20.39
C LEU A 387 4.36 7.29 21.85
N GLU A 388 5.26 7.60 22.79
CA GLU A 388 5.04 7.57 24.23
C GLU A 388 4.50 6.21 24.74
N ASP A 389 4.86 5.10 24.04
CA ASP A 389 4.41 3.76 24.38
C ASP A 389 5.28 3.17 25.49
N LYS A 390 4.90 3.45 26.73
CA LYS A 390 5.65 3.06 27.92
C LYS A 390 5.92 1.55 28.00
N GLU A 391 4.91 0.72 27.70
CA GLU A 391 5.04 -0.74 27.78
C GLU A 391 6.10 -1.26 26.79
N VAL A 392 6.12 -0.71 25.59
CA VAL A 392 7.15 -1.06 24.57
C VAL A 392 8.51 -0.53 24.98
N ILE A 393 8.58 0.70 25.52
CA ILE A 393 9.84 1.30 25.98
C ILE A 393 10.47 0.44 27.08
N GLU A 394 9.70 0.08 28.12
CA GLU A 394 10.17 -0.79 29.21
C GLU A 394 10.68 -2.14 28.69
N LEU A 395 9.91 -2.75 27.77
CA LEU A 395 10.29 -4.02 27.18
C LEU A 395 11.59 -3.92 26.39
N LEU A 396 11.72 -2.91 25.50
CA LEU A 396 12.92 -2.71 24.69
C LEU A 396 14.15 -2.46 25.56
N LEU A 397 14.04 -1.59 26.58
CA LEU A 397 15.11 -1.31 27.52
C LEU A 397 15.52 -2.55 28.32
N SER A 398 14.55 -3.37 28.78
CA SER A 398 14.82 -4.64 29.46
C SER A 398 15.52 -5.67 28.58
N LYS A 399 15.42 -5.52 27.25
CA LYS A 399 16.05 -6.38 26.25
C LYS A 399 17.33 -5.80 25.65
N GLY A 400 17.90 -4.76 26.28
CA GLY A 400 19.19 -4.20 25.89
C GLY A 400 19.14 -3.12 24.83
N ALA A 401 17.98 -2.50 24.61
CA ALA A 401 17.93 -1.31 23.78
C ALA A 401 18.76 -0.18 24.40
N ASN A 402 19.66 0.39 23.61
CA ASN A 402 20.54 1.48 24.05
C ASN A 402 19.79 2.83 24.00
N PRO A 403 19.55 3.49 25.15
CA PRO A 403 18.83 4.76 25.22
C PRO A 403 19.64 5.96 24.73
N ASN A 404 20.91 5.75 24.37
CA ASN A 404 21.84 6.81 23.98
C ASN A 404 22.17 6.83 22.49
N ILE A 405 21.54 5.96 21.67
CA ILE A 405 21.71 6.03 20.23
C ILE A 405 21.16 7.36 19.72
N ASN A 406 22.00 8.05 18.99
CA ASN A 406 21.73 9.39 18.50
C ASN A 406 21.05 9.33 17.12
N THR A 407 19.83 9.81 17.04
CA THR A 407 19.07 9.93 15.80
C THR A 407 19.09 11.38 15.33
N MET A 408 19.85 11.71 14.28
CA MET A 408 19.97 13.08 13.75
C MET A 408 20.26 14.14 14.82
N GLY A 409 21.15 13.82 15.73
CA GLY A 409 21.54 14.73 16.81
C GLY A 409 20.70 14.63 18.08
N TYR A 410 19.65 13.83 18.10
CA TYR A 410 18.76 13.69 19.23
C TYR A 410 18.81 12.30 19.87
N THR A 411 18.88 12.23 21.18
CA THR A 411 18.73 10.96 21.91
C THR A 411 17.25 10.72 22.26
N PRO A 412 16.84 9.46 22.55
CA PRO A 412 15.52 9.16 23.09
C PRO A 412 15.14 10.03 24.28
N PHE A 413 16.08 10.27 25.22
CA PHE A 413 15.88 11.14 26.37
C PHE A 413 15.61 12.59 25.95
N GLY A 414 16.38 13.13 25.00
CA GLY A 414 16.19 14.48 24.46
C GLY A 414 14.79 14.67 23.85
N ILE A 415 14.32 13.67 23.10
CA ILE A 415 12.95 13.68 22.53
C ILE A 415 11.89 13.66 23.62
N ALA A 416 12.02 12.79 24.62
CA ALA A 416 11.09 12.73 25.74
C ALA A 416 11.02 14.05 26.54
N ALA A 417 12.16 14.76 26.64
CA ALA A 417 12.24 16.08 27.25
C ALA A 417 11.71 17.23 26.36
N GLY A 418 11.27 16.94 25.12
CA GLY A 418 10.72 17.94 24.21
C GLY A 418 11.74 18.62 23.29
N ASN A 419 12.95 18.05 23.18
CA ASN A 419 14.05 18.58 22.36
C ASN A 419 13.99 18.16 20.89
N GLY A 420 12.87 17.65 20.40
CA GLY A 420 12.75 17.18 19.03
C GLY A 420 13.00 18.24 17.94
N PRO A 421 13.17 17.83 16.67
CA PRO A 421 13.30 18.74 15.55
C PRO A 421 12.05 19.62 15.44
N SER A 422 12.26 20.93 15.27
CA SER A 422 11.18 21.92 15.16
C SER A 422 10.46 21.79 13.82
N GLY A 423 9.59 20.81 13.67
CA GLY A 423 8.62 20.71 12.58
C GLY A 423 7.22 20.80 13.17
N ARG A 424 6.40 21.68 12.64
CA ARG A 424 4.98 21.96 12.96
C ARG A 424 4.32 20.93 13.89
N GLY A 425 4.45 21.07 15.22
CA GLY A 425 3.72 20.26 16.17
C GLY A 425 4.49 19.70 17.37
N GLY A 426 5.80 19.83 17.44
CA GLY A 426 6.52 19.68 18.71
C GLY A 426 6.16 20.89 19.56
N GLY A 427 4.95 20.89 20.11
CA GLY A 427 4.45 21.97 20.94
C GLY A 427 5.36 22.11 22.16
N ALA A 428 6.04 23.26 22.27
CA ALA A 428 6.68 23.74 23.49
C ALA A 428 5.64 23.94 24.61
N GLY A 429 4.79 22.96 24.92
CA GLY A 429 3.67 23.16 25.84
C GLY A 429 2.91 21.92 26.31
N GLY A 430 3.27 20.72 25.89
CA GLY A 430 2.67 19.52 26.46
C GLY A 430 3.08 19.31 27.92
N PRO A 431 2.27 18.61 28.74
CA PRO A 431 2.65 18.25 30.09
C PRO A 431 3.94 17.43 30.11
N VAL A 432 4.76 17.60 31.14
CA VAL A 432 6.01 16.84 31.30
C VAL A 432 5.66 15.38 31.60
N ASN A 433 6.12 14.45 30.76
CA ASN A 433 6.00 13.04 31.05
C ASN A 433 7.17 12.59 31.93
N LEU A 434 7.07 12.90 33.26
CA LEU A 434 8.10 12.55 34.24
C LEU A 434 8.34 11.06 34.32
N GLU A 435 7.31 10.26 34.16
CA GLU A 435 7.41 8.82 34.23
C GLU A 435 8.31 8.27 33.13
N LEU A 436 8.17 8.79 31.91
CA LEU A 436 9.01 8.43 30.77
C LEU A 436 10.46 8.87 30.97
N LEU A 437 10.70 10.10 31.45
CA LEU A 437 12.04 10.60 31.74
C LEU A 437 12.75 9.76 32.82
N ASN A 438 12.06 9.45 33.90
CA ASN A 438 12.57 8.58 34.96
C ASN A 438 12.90 7.18 34.45
N LEU A 439 12.03 6.62 33.61
CA LEU A 439 12.24 5.30 33.04
C LEU A 439 13.51 5.26 32.19
N LEU A 440 13.69 6.22 31.28
CA LEU A 440 14.88 6.33 30.43
C LEU A 440 16.15 6.54 31.26
N ALA A 441 16.12 7.46 32.23
CA ALA A 441 17.26 7.73 33.11
C ALA A 441 17.64 6.49 33.95
N LYS A 442 16.66 5.76 34.51
CA LYS A 442 16.88 4.50 35.23
C LYS A 442 17.61 3.45 34.41
N HIS A 443 17.37 3.44 33.09
CA HIS A 443 18.03 2.50 32.17
C HIS A 443 19.30 3.09 31.51
N GLY A 444 19.88 4.14 32.09
CA GLY A 444 21.18 4.67 31.67
C GLY A 444 21.14 5.68 30.53
N ALA A 445 19.99 6.32 30.30
CA ALA A 445 19.95 7.45 29.37
C ALA A 445 20.79 8.62 29.91
N ASP A 446 21.62 9.21 29.07
CA ASP A 446 22.39 10.40 29.41
C ASP A 446 21.48 11.64 29.47
N VAL A 447 21.19 12.08 30.70
CA VAL A 447 20.39 13.28 30.97
C VAL A 447 21.04 14.55 30.40
N ASN A 448 22.37 14.52 30.29
CA ASN A 448 23.20 15.62 29.82
C ASN A 448 23.53 15.55 28.32
N ALA A 449 22.97 14.58 27.60
CA ALA A 449 23.18 14.44 26.19
C ALA A 449 22.95 15.76 25.45
N LYS A 450 23.97 16.18 24.70
CA LYS A 450 23.90 17.35 23.85
C LYS A 450 23.35 16.99 22.48
N ILE A 451 22.58 17.89 21.90
CA ILE A 451 22.25 17.79 20.49
C ILE A 451 23.55 17.91 19.69
N SER A 452 23.92 16.88 18.96
CA SER A 452 25.16 16.86 18.19
C SER A 452 24.89 17.25 16.74
N GLY A 453 25.89 17.89 16.11
CA GLY A 453 25.84 18.47 14.78
C GLY A 453 25.17 17.60 13.76
N THR A 454 23.99 17.99 13.41
CA THR A 454 23.27 17.45 12.29
C THR A 454 23.43 18.40 11.14
N LEU A 455 24.02 17.93 10.08
CA LEU A 455 23.83 18.55 8.77
C LEU A 455 22.31 18.69 8.58
N SER A 456 21.84 19.92 8.37
CA SER A 456 20.45 20.15 8.11
C SER A 456 19.97 19.20 7.00
N TYR A 457 18.82 18.59 7.23
CA TYR A 457 18.17 17.72 6.27
C TYR A 457 18.02 18.33 4.86
N SER A 458 17.87 19.64 4.77
CA SER A 458 17.83 20.39 3.52
C SER A 458 19.10 20.25 2.67
N PHE A 459 20.25 20.01 3.26
CA PHE A 459 21.49 19.79 2.50
C PHE A 459 21.48 18.46 1.73
N HIS A 460 20.88 17.43 2.32
CA HIS A 460 20.77 16.10 1.66
C HIS A 460 19.75 16.09 0.50
N ILE A 461 18.80 17.02 0.46
CA ILE A 461 17.71 17.02 -0.55
C ILE A 461 17.95 18.05 -1.66
N GLY A 462 19.04 18.84 -1.61
CA GLY A 462 19.39 19.76 -2.71
C GLY A 462 18.41 20.90 -2.95
N TYR A 463 17.51 21.19 -2.02
CA TYR A 463 16.71 22.40 -2.06
C TYR A 463 17.47 23.52 -1.41
N GLY A 464 17.85 24.51 -2.22
CA GLY A 464 18.58 25.68 -1.83
C GLY A 464 17.80 26.66 -0.94
N ASN A 465 17.26 26.19 0.16
CA ASN A 465 16.93 27.07 1.25
C ASN A 465 18.11 27.01 2.21
N THR A 466 19.05 27.87 1.96
CA THR A 466 20.30 28.09 2.66
C THR A 466 20.04 28.67 4.05
N ASN A 467 19.42 27.91 4.92
CA ASN A 467 19.71 28.04 6.33
C ASN A 467 20.83 27.07 6.62
N ASP A 468 22.01 27.63 6.70
CA ASP A 468 23.29 27.08 7.03
C ASP A 468 23.20 25.74 7.75
N GLY A 469 23.46 24.63 7.10
CA GLY A 469 23.37 23.25 7.49
C GLY A 469 23.65 22.84 8.94
N VAL A 470 23.70 23.76 9.87
CA VAL A 470 23.95 23.56 11.28
C VAL A 470 22.63 23.64 12.04
N ASN A 471 22.35 22.62 12.85
CA ASN A 471 21.22 22.65 13.77
C ASN A 471 21.41 23.81 14.74
N SER A 472 20.49 24.80 14.70
CA SER A 472 20.53 25.96 15.62
C SER A 472 20.49 25.57 17.11
N LYS A 473 20.24 24.30 17.41
CA LYS A 473 20.25 23.72 18.75
C LYS A 473 21.54 22.97 19.10
N GLU A 474 22.53 22.98 18.20
CA GLU A 474 23.77 22.21 18.40
C GLU A 474 24.42 22.51 19.75
N GLY A 475 24.91 21.49 20.40
CA GLY A 475 25.52 21.59 21.73
C GLY A 475 24.55 21.83 22.89
N THR A 476 23.25 22.07 22.64
CA THR A 476 22.30 22.24 23.74
C THR A 476 21.85 20.92 24.33
N SER A 477 21.67 20.89 25.66
CA SER A 477 21.03 19.77 26.38
C SER A 477 19.55 20.01 26.60
N ALA A 478 18.85 19.00 27.11
CA ALA A 478 17.45 19.13 27.52
C ALA A 478 17.22 20.30 28.48
N LEU A 479 18.13 20.54 29.42
CA LEU A 479 18.05 21.62 30.39
C LEU A 479 18.17 23.00 29.74
N HIS A 480 18.98 23.16 28.69
CA HIS A 480 19.05 24.42 27.94
C HIS A 480 17.70 24.75 27.27
N GLU A 481 17.08 23.80 26.62
CA GLU A 481 15.81 24.02 25.92
C GLU A 481 14.64 24.25 26.90
N ALA A 482 14.60 23.52 28.03
CA ALA A 482 13.62 23.75 29.08
C ALA A 482 13.74 25.16 29.68
N ALA A 483 14.96 25.63 29.95
CA ALA A 483 15.25 26.97 30.45
C ALA A 483 14.88 28.06 29.42
N ARG A 484 15.26 27.85 28.14
CA ARG A 484 14.96 28.76 27.03
C ARG A 484 13.46 28.95 26.81
N THR A 485 12.70 27.85 26.88
CA THR A 485 11.26 27.85 26.67
C THR A 485 10.43 28.20 27.90
N GLY A 486 11.09 28.38 29.05
CA GLY A 486 10.43 28.78 30.30
C GLY A 486 9.61 27.70 30.96
N ARG A 487 9.95 26.42 30.74
CA ARG A 487 9.24 25.25 31.32
C ARG A 487 9.80 24.93 32.72
N LEU A 488 9.28 25.59 33.73
CA LEU A 488 9.75 25.45 35.11
C LEU A 488 9.65 24.00 35.65
N ASP A 489 8.53 23.33 35.36
CA ASP A 489 8.29 21.94 35.71
C ASP A 489 9.33 21.00 35.08
N MET A 490 9.67 21.21 33.82
CA MET A 490 10.70 20.43 33.14
C MET A 490 12.10 20.72 33.72
N VAL A 491 12.41 22.00 33.99
CA VAL A 491 13.69 22.38 34.61
C VAL A 491 13.88 21.68 35.95
N ARG A 492 12.84 21.65 36.80
CA ARG A 492 12.89 20.92 38.07
C ARG A 492 13.14 19.44 37.87
N ALA A 493 12.34 18.81 37.02
CA ALA A 493 12.48 17.39 36.73
C ALA A 493 13.89 17.02 36.21
N LEU A 494 14.46 17.82 35.34
CA LEU A 494 15.79 17.55 34.79
C LEU A 494 16.89 17.72 35.84
N ILE A 495 16.79 18.73 36.75
CA ILE A 495 17.73 18.91 37.85
C ILE A 495 17.63 17.72 38.84
N ASP A 496 16.41 17.29 39.16
CA ASP A 496 16.19 16.15 40.05
C ASP A 496 16.75 14.84 39.45
N LEU A 497 16.76 14.72 38.13
CA LEU A 497 17.37 13.62 37.40
C LEU A 497 18.89 13.75 37.24
N GLY A 498 19.50 14.80 37.72
CA GLY A 498 20.96 14.99 37.71
C GLY A 498 21.49 15.80 36.52
N ALA A 499 20.63 16.54 35.79
CA ALA A 499 21.09 17.43 34.76
C ALA A 499 22.12 18.44 35.28
N ASP A 500 23.14 18.74 34.49
CA ASP A 500 24.20 19.67 34.89
C ASP A 500 23.82 21.11 34.52
N PRO A 501 23.55 21.99 35.50
CA PRO A 501 23.24 23.39 35.26
C PRO A 501 24.45 24.22 34.79
N ASN A 502 25.66 23.67 34.88
CA ASN A 502 26.90 24.32 34.46
C ASN A 502 27.37 23.86 33.07
N LEU A 503 26.67 22.94 32.44
CA LEU A 503 27.00 22.45 31.11
C LEU A 503 26.89 23.60 30.09
N ALA A 504 27.94 23.86 29.33
CA ALA A 504 27.90 24.87 28.27
C ALA A 504 27.44 24.27 26.92
N ASP A 505 26.66 25.01 26.14
CA ASP A 505 26.33 24.67 24.75
C ASP A 505 27.50 24.97 23.79
N ALA A 506 27.27 24.90 22.47
CA ALA A 506 28.30 25.16 21.47
C ALA A 506 28.77 26.62 21.46
N ASP A 507 27.95 27.55 21.92
CA ASP A 507 28.25 29.00 22.02
C ASP A 507 28.86 29.34 23.39
N GLY A 508 29.15 28.36 24.26
CA GLY A 508 29.64 28.51 25.60
C GLY A 508 28.58 29.01 26.60
N GLN A 509 27.29 29.04 26.22
CA GLN A 509 26.21 29.47 27.08
C GLN A 509 25.74 28.33 27.98
N LYS A 510 25.51 28.64 29.26
CA LYS A 510 24.91 27.73 30.23
C LYS A 510 23.38 27.81 30.19
N PRO A 511 22.64 26.83 30.74
CA PRO A 511 21.18 26.88 30.82
C PRO A 511 20.64 28.22 31.40
N ILE A 512 21.33 28.81 32.38
CA ILE A 512 20.92 30.06 32.99
C ILE A 512 21.02 31.24 32.02
N ASP A 513 22.01 31.22 31.12
CA ASP A 513 22.27 32.31 30.16
C ASP A 513 21.20 32.38 29.05
N VAL A 514 20.49 31.31 28.83
CA VAL A 514 19.49 31.17 27.76
C VAL A 514 18.06 31.28 28.26
N VAL A 515 17.81 31.52 29.55
CA VAL A 515 16.47 31.59 30.16
C VAL A 515 15.61 32.65 29.43
N GLY A 516 14.52 32.19 28.81
CA GLY A 516 13.56 33.03 28.08
C GLY A 516 14.06 33.63 26.76
N LYS A 517 15.25 33.28 26.28
CA LYS A 517 15.77 33.69 24.98
C LYS A 517 15.21 32.76 23.89
N LEU A 518 14.05 33.12 23.31
CA LEU A 518 13.49 32.37 22.19
C LEU A 518 14.41 32.46 20.97
N ARG A 519 14.63 31.35 20.25
CA ARG A 519 15.43 31.32 19.04
C ARG A 519 14.67 31.93 17.87
N GLY A 520 15.32 32.75 17.09
CA GLY A 520 14.89 33.06 15.70
C GLY A 520 13.59 33.83 15.55
N THR A 521 13.25 34.79 16.44
CA THR A 521 12.40 35.88 16.07
C THR A 521 13.31 37.02 15.56
N ALA A 522 13.78 36.94 14.32
CA ALA A 522 14.06 38.13 13.56
C ALA A 522 12.81 39.02 13.69
N ALA A 523 13.01 40.28 14.05
CA ALA A 523 12.05 41.34 14.33
C ALA A 523 10.57 41.00 14.04
N ALA A 524 9.73 41.07 15.07
CA ALA A 524 8.30 40.81 14.96
C ALA A 524 7.72 41.39 13.68
N PRO A 525 7.02 40.64 12.84
CA PRO A 525 6.17 41.24 11.85
C PRO A 525 5.03 41.93 12.60
N ALA A 526 4.80 43.20 12.22
CA ALA A 526 3.76 44.03 12.76
C ALA A 526 2.43 43.28 12.91
N ALA A 527 1.84 43.41 14.07
CA ALA A 527 0.49 43.06 14.49
C ALA A 527 -0.45 42.47 13.43
N GLY A 528 -0.40 41.17 13.23
CA GLY A 528 -1.44 40.37 12.58
C GLY A 528 -2.17 39.53 13.65
N LYS A 529 -3.48 39.73 13.74
CA LYS A 529 -4.39 39.16 14.73
C LYS A 529 -4.39 37.59 14.69
N GLY A 530 -3.51 36.97 15.45
CA GLY A 530 -3.57 35.55 15.79
C GLY A 530 -3.01 35.39 17.20
N LYS A 531 -3.83 34.97 18.16
CA LYS A 531 -3.39 34.64 19.51
C LYS A 531 -2.49 33.38 19.41
N GLY A 532 -1.18 33.60 19.23
CA GLY A 532 -0.19 32.56 19.55
C GLY A 532 -0.22 32.29 21.06
N PRO A 533 0.23 31.06 21.50
CA PRO A 533 0.33 30.80 22.93
C PRO A 533 1.15 31.87 23.61
N ALA A 534 0.64 32.37 24.76
CA ALA A 534 1.34 33.39 25.54
C ALA A 534 2.74 32.85 25.92
N GLY A 535 3.77 33.66 25.72
CA GLY A 535 5.12 33.34 26.16
C GLY A 535 5.18 33.09 27.67
N PRO A 536 6.29 32.48 28.19
CA PRO A 536 6.44 32.18 29.60
C PRO A 536 6.30 33.44 30.45
N SER A 537 5.63 33.32 31.61
CA SER A 537 5.43 34.46 32.51
C SER A 537 6.78 34.95 33.08
N PRO A 538 6.93 36.27 33.30
CA PRO A 538 8.14 36.82 33.94
C PRO A 538 8.46 36.14 35.29
N ALA A 539 7.44 35.77 36.05
CA ALA A 539 7.59 35.06 37.32
C ALA A 539 8.22 33.66 37.11
N ALA A 540 7.72 32.87 36.17
CA ALA A 540 8.28 31.57 35.86
C ALA A 540 9.74 31.64 35.41
N LEU A 541 10.11 32.68 34.64
CA LEU A 541 11.51 32.91 34.22
C LEU A 541 12.42 33.27 35.39
N ALA A 542 11.90 34.03 36.39
CA ALA A 542 12.62 34.36 37.62
C ALA A 542 12.84 33.12 38.50
N ASP A 543 11.81 32.28 38.64
CA ASP A 543 11.90 31.04 39.38
C ASP A 543 12.92 30.07 38.76
N ILE A 544 12.94 29.95 37.44
CA ILE A 544 13.92 29.14 36.70
C ILE A 544 15.35 29.64 36.96
N ARG A 545 15.60 30.95 36.95
CA ARG A 545 16.92 31.52 37.27
C ARG A 545 17.37 31.18 38.68
N THR A 546 16.46 31.35 39.67
CA THR A 546 16.71 31.02 41.06
C THR A 546 17.06 29.56 41.23
N LEU A 547 16.29 28.67 40.60
CA LEU A 547 16.49 27.22 40.67
C LEU A 547 17.83 26.80 40.03
N LEU A 548 18.20 27.35 38.88
CA LEU A 548 19.47 27.07 38.21
C LEU A 548 20.66 27.60 39.00
N GLN A 549 20.55 28.76 39.67
CA GLN A 549 21.58 29.33 40.54
C GLN A 549 21.83 28.42 41.75
N ALA A 550 20.75 27.98 42.41
CA ALA A 550 20.84 27.08 43.56
C ALA A 550 21.46 25.72 43.17
N ALA A 551 21.03 25.14 42.04
CA ALA A 551 21.58 23.88 41.54
C ALA A 551 23.05 24.00 41.12
N SER A 552 23.47 25.13 40.54
CA SER A 552 24.87 25.40 40.19
C SER A 552 25.78 25.54 41.42
N ALA A 553 25.26 26.11 42.50
CA ALA A 553 26.01 26.25 43.75
C ALA A 553 26.24 24.88 44.43
N ASN A 554 25.28 23.98 44.35
CA ASN A 554 25.34 22.64 44.96
C ASN A 554 26.26 21.66 44.21
N LYS A 555 26.63 21.92 42.96
CA LYS A 555 27.53 21.10 42.14
C LYS A 555 28.99 21.58 42.12
N LYS A 556 29.32 22.60 42.92
CA LYS A 556 30.70 22.98 43.20
C LYS A 556 31.26 22.13 44.32
#